data_b73806c7e83a4b063d6112446043ffba
#
_entry.id   b73806c7e83a4b063d6112446043ffba
#
_cell.length_a   1.000
_cell.length_b   1.000
_cell.length_c   1.000
_cell.angle_alpha   90.00
_cell.angle_beta   90.00
_cell.angle_gamma   90.00
#
_symmetry.space_group_name_H-M   'P 1'
#
loop_
_entity.id
_entity.type
_entity.pdbx_description
1 polymer ?
#
loop_
_entity_poly.entity_id
_entity_poly.type
_entity_poly.pdbx_seq_one_letter_code
_entity_poly.pdbx_strand_id
1 'polypeptide(L)'
;YAAAGADCLSVLTETTYFKGELKDLIQVVQDQPSWTRPLPCIRKDFMVHPYQVLEAAQAGARCILIIVRGLTDEEIVPIHRSAKLAGLDTLFEVHDEAELERALRHNPDMVGVNNRNLSTFQIDLSFAERVIPHMPKSVLKVAESGIKTAEDAARMRAAGAHALLVGESLMREQNPAALMKALQHA
;
A
#
# COMPACT_ATOMS: atom_id res chain seq x y z
N TYR A 1 -14.46 6.07 -4.58
CA TYR A 1 -13.84 4.72 -4.52
C TYR A 1 -14.68 3.77 -3.66
N ALA A 2 -15.14 4.19 -2.47
CA ALA A 2 -15.98 3.35 -1.61
C ALA A 2 -17.23 2.85 -2.34
N ALA A 3 -17.98 3.74 -3.00
CA ALA A 3 -19.16 3.39 -3.79
C ALA A 3 -18.85 2.52 -5.03
N ALA A 4 -17.62 2.52 -5.50
CA ALA A 4 -17.17 1.69 -6.63
C ALA A 4 -16.66 0.30 -6.20
N GLY A 5 -16.65 -0.01 -4.90
CA GLY A 5 -16.29 -1.33 -4.39
C GLY A 5 -14.83 -1.47 -3.96
N ALA A 6 -14.12 -0.38 -3.66
CA ALA A 6 -12.80 -0.48 -3.04
C ALA A 6 -12.87 -1.29 -1.74
N ASP A 7 -11.86 -2.11 -1.46
CA ASP A 7 -11.77 -2.90 -0.22
C ASP A 7 -11.04 -2.14 0.89
N CYS A 8 -10.12 -1.24 0.52
CA CYS A 8 -9.41 -0.35 1.43
C CYS A 8 -9.04 0.96 0.72
N LEU A 9 -8.64 1.96 1.50
CA LEU A 9 -8.23 3.26 0.99
C LEU A 9 -6.78 3.54 1.37
N SER A 10 -6.01 4.03 0.40
CA SER A 10 -4.68 4.56 0.64
C SER A 10 -4.75 6.08 0.66
N VAL A 11 -4.48 6.68 1.82
CA VAL A 11 -4.53 8.12 2.01
C VAL A 11 -3.11 8.67 2.14
N LEU A 12 -2.74 9.55 1.21
CA LEU A 12 -1.45 10.25 1.23
C LEU A 12 -1.49 11.30 2.33
N THR A 13 -0.48 11.30 3.22
CA THR A 13 -0.38 12.25 4.34
C THR A 13 0.95 13.00 4.38
N GLU A 14 1.82 12.76 3.40
CA GLU A 14 3.07 13.48 3.24
C GLU A 14 2.84 14.80 2.50
N THR A 15 3.36 15.90 3.05
CA THR A 15 3.00 17.25 2.61
C THR A 15 3.87 17.81 1.50
N THR A 16 5.13 17.41 1.45
CA THR A 16 6.13 18.02 0.57
C THR A 16 6.02 17.54 -0.87
N TYR A 17 5.99 16.22 -1.05
CA TYR A 17 6.03 15.59 -2.37
C TYR A 17 4.64 15.17 -2.86
N PHE A 18 3.81 14.61 -1.96
CA PHE A 18 2.48 14.08 -2.32
C PHE A 18 1.34 15.07 -2.05
N LYS A 19 1.62 16.19 -1.38
CA LYS A 19 0.64 17.27 -1.11
C LYS A 19 -0.58 16.80 -0.30
N GLY A 20 -0.43 15.71 0.46
CA GLY A 20 -1.43 15.24 1.42
C GLY A 20 -1.15 15.78 2.82
N GLU A 21 -2.08 15.60 3.72
CA GLU A 21 -1.94 15.98 5.13
C GLU A 21 -2.61 14.94 6.03
N LEU A 22 -2.17 14.83 7.29
CA LEU A 22 -2.78 13.90 8.25
C LEU A 22 -4.28 14.18 8.45
N LYS A 23 -4.69 15.45 8.31
CA LYS A 23 -6.11 15.83 8.37
C LYS A 23 -6.96 15.18 7.28
N ASP A 24 -6.37 14.85 6.10
CA ASP A 24 -7.09 14.19 5.02
C ASP A 24 -7.48 12.76 5.43
N LEU A 25 -6.58 12.05 6.12
CA LEU A 25 -6.89 10.74 6.69
C LEU A 25 -7.98 10.84 7.77
N ILE A 26 -7.87 11.82 8.68
CA ILE A 26 -8.88 12.05 9.71
C ILE A 26 -10.24 12.31 9.07
N GLN A 27 -10.31 13.17 8.06
CA GLN A 27 -11.56 13.50 7.36
C GLN A 27 -12.16 12.25 6.69
N VAL A 28 -11.34 11.47 5.97
CA VAL A 28 -11.79 10.22 5.34
C VAL A 28 -12.38 9.26 6.37
N VAL A 29 -11.74 9.11 7.54
CA VAL A 29 -12.24 8.23 8.61
C VAL A 29 -13.55 8.75 9.22
N GLN A 30 -13.66 10.07 9.41
CA GLN A 30 -14.86 10.71 9.96
C GLN A 30 -16.07 10.62 9.01
N ASP A 31 -15.84 10.62 7.71
CA ASP A 31 -16.90 10.53 6.71
C ASP A 31 -17.48 9.11 6.56
N GLN A 32 -16.74 8.08 6.99
CA GLN A 32 -17.13 6.67 6.81
C GLN A 32 -18.48 6.27 7.40
N PRO A 33 -18.98 6.82 8.52
CA PRO A 33 -20.31 6.49 9.02
C PRO A 33 -21.43 6.78 8.03
N SER A 34 -21.20 7.66 7.05
CA SER A 34 -22.17 7.96 5.97
C SER A 34 -22.11 6.97 4.80
N TRP A 35 -21.13 6.05 4.77
CA TRP A 35 -20.91 5.12 3.67
C TRP A 35 -21.68 3.80 3.89
N THR A 36 -21.88 3.06 2.82
CA THR A 36 -22.54 1.73 2.88
C THR A 36 -21.78 0.71 3.72
N ARG A 37 -20.43 0.85 3.76
CA ARG A 37 -19.56 0.10 4.67
C ARG A 37 -18.30 0.93 5.00
N PRO A 38 -17.78 0.82 6.23
CA PRO A 38 -16.47 1.41 6.53
C PRO A 38 -15.36 0.66 5.82
N LEU A 39 -14.32 1.38 5.39
CA LEU A 39 -13.16 0.82 4.73
C LEU A 39 -11.90 1.02 5.58
N PRO A 40 -11.03 0.01 5.73
CA PRO A 40 -9.75 0.23 6.37
C PRO A 40 -8.91 1.21 5.55
N CYS A 41 -8.22 2.11 6.25
CA CYS A 41 -7.34 3.10 5.63
C CYS A 41 -5.88 2.80 5.95
N ILE A 42 -5.02 2.87 4.94
CA ILE A 42 -3.57 2.94 5.15
C ILE A 42 -3.13 4.40 5.16
N ARG A 43 -2.32 4.79 6.16
CA ARG A 43 -1.54 6.02 6.13
C ARG A 43 -0.36 5.82 5.18
N LYS A 44 -0.43 6.42 4.00
CA LYS A 44 0.64 6.35 3.00
C LYS A 44 1.56 7.57 3.19
N ASP A 45 2.66 7.35 3.90
CA ASP A 45 3.61 8.37 4.33
C ASP A 45 5.02 7.78 4.44
N PHE A 46 6.04 8.61 4.58
CA PHE A 46 7.40 8.18 4.95
C PHE A 46 7.48 8.00 6.47
N MET A 47 7.27 6.77 6.94
CA MET A 47 7.40 6.43 8.36
C MET A 47 8.86 6.32 8.74
N VAL A 48 9.35 7.27 9.54
CA VAL A 48 10.75 7.32 9.98
C VAL A 48 10.88 7.27 11.51
N HIS A 49 9.76 7.36 12.24
CA HIS A 49 9.77 7.36 13.70
C HIS A 49 8.49 6.72 14.28
N PRO A 50 8.59 5.95 15.39
CA PRO A 50 7.43 5.34 16.05
C PRO A 50 6.31 6.30 16.44
N TYR A 51 6.60 7.57 16.67
CA TYR A 51 5.59 8.58 16.97
C TYR A 51 4.56 8.74 15.84
N GLN A 52 4.99 8.62 14.57
CA GLN A 52 4.08 8.68 13.42
C GLN A 52 3.09 7.50 13.40
N VAL A 53 3.45 6.37 14.01
CA VAL A 53 2.54 5.23 14.18
C VAL A 53 1.41 5.59 15.14
N LEU A 54 1.72 6.28 16.25
CA LEU A 54 0.71 6.73 17.21
C LEU A 54 -0.23 7.78 16.58
N GLU A 55 0.31 8.71 15.80
CA GLU A 55 -0.51 9.65 15.02
C GLU A 55 -1.43 8.92 14.05
N ALA A 56 -0.93 7.89 13.32
CA ALA A 56 -1.74 7.11 12.41
C ALA A 56 -2.89 6.38 13.13
N ALA A 57 -2.59 5.75 14.27
CA ALA A 57 -3.60 5.08 15.09
C ALA A 57 -4.67 6.07 15.60
N GLN A 58 -4.24 7.23 16.10
CA GLN A 58 -5.13 8.27 16.57
C GLN A 58 -6.00 8.86 15.45
N ALA A 59 -5.45 8.98 14.24
CA ALA A 59 -6.17 9.41 13.05
C ALA A 59 -7.15 8.33 12.50
N GLY A 60 -7.16 7.14 13.07
CA GLY A 60 -8.04 6.04 12.68
C GLY A 60 -7.55 5.18 11.51
N ALA A 61 -6.26 5.24 11.17
CA ALA A 61 -5.66 4.29 10.25
C ALA A 61 -5.79 2.85 10.77
N ARG A 62 -5.78 1.89 9.84
CA ARG A 62 -5.70 0.45 10.15
C ARG A 62 -4.37 -0.15 9.70
N CYS A 63 -3.65 0.57 8.87
CA CYS A 63 -2.36 0.13 8.34
C CYS A 63 -1.43 1.32 8.18
N ILE A 64 -0.14 1.08 8.30
CA ILE A 64 0.93 2.02 7.96
C ILE A 64 1.84 1.44 6.88
N LEU A 65 2.57 2.32 6.19
CA LEU A 65 3.58 1.96 5.20
C LEU A 65 4.96 1.89 5.84
N ILE A 66 5.74 0.86 5.51
CA ILE A 66 7.17 0.76 5.82
C ILE A 66 7.91 0.60 4.49
N ILE A 67 8.57 1.66 4.02
CA ILE A 67 9.38 1.64 2.79
C ILE A 67 10.76 1.10 3.15
N VAL A 68 11.03 -0.15 2.79
CA VAL A 68 12.25 -0.87 3.22
C VAL A 68 13.52 -0.16 2.75
N ARG A 69 13.53 0.40 1.55
CA ARG A 69 14.65 1.17 1.00
C ARG A 69 15.01 2.41 1.84
N GLY A 70 14.03 3.05 2.42
CA GLY A 70 14.19 4.31 3.15
C GLY A 70 14.65 4.17 4.59
N LEU A 71 14.80 2.94 5.09
CA LEU A 71 15.07 2.66 6.51
C LEU A 71 16.17 1.61 6.67
N THR A 72 16.93 1.71 7.76
CA THR A 72 17.77 0.61 8.25
C THR A 72 16.93 -0.43 8.99
N ASP A 73 17.49 -1.62 9.23
CA ASP A 73 16.77 -2.66 9.99
C ASP A 73 16.52 -2.22 11.45
N GLU A 74 17.46 -1.42 12.04
CA GLU A 74 17.33 -0.83 13.37
C GLU A 74 16.19 0.18 13.46
N GLU A 75 15.89 0.90 12.37
CA GLU A 75 14.76 1.84 12.29
C GLU A 75 13.44 1.14 12.02
N ILE A 76 13.43 0.06 11.22
CA ILE A 76 12.23 -0.74 10.95
C ILE A 76 11.68 -1.37 12.23
N VAL A 77 12.55 -1.96 13.04
CA VAL A 77 12.15 -2.72 14.25
C VAL A 77 11.25 -1.92 15.20
N PRO A 78 11.61 -0.71 15.67
CA PRO A 78 10.76 0.05 16.55
C PRO A 78 9.45 0.53 15.90
N ILE A 79 9.46 0.87 14.62
CA ILE A 79 8.25 1.28 13.87
C ILE A 79 7.28 0.10 13.77
N HIS A 80 7.74 -1.06 13.29
CA HIS A 80 6.92 -2.28 13.17
C HIS A 80 6.38 -2.74 14.51
N ARG A 81 7.22 -2.75 15.56
CA ARG A 81 6.79 -3.09 16.93
C ARG A 81 5.71 -2.14 17.43
N SER A 82 5.86 -0.84 17.20
CA SER A 82 4.86 0.16 17.60
C SER A 82 3.54 -0.02 16.87
N ALA A 83 3.56 -0.38 15.57
CA ALA A 83 2.36 -0.71 14.82
C ALA A 83 1.63 -1.91 15.43
N LYS A 84 2.33 -2.99 15.72
CA LYS A 84 1.77 -4.18 16.38
C LYS A 84 1.13 -3.84 17.73
N LEU A 85 1.82 -3.03 18.56
CA LEU A 85 1.29 -2.61 19.87
C LEU A 85 0.06 -1.69 19.74
N ALA A 86 0.00 -0.88 18.69
CA ALA A 86 -1.13 0.00 18.40
C ALA A 86 -2.30 -0.73 17.69
N GLY A 87 -2.15 -2.02 17.36
CA GLY A 87 -3.14 -2.80 16.63
C GLY A 87 -3.28 -2.39 15.15
N LEU A 88 -2.19 -1.88 14.57
CA LEU A 88 -2.11 -1.53 13.15
C LEU A 88 -1.38 -2.62 12.37
N ASP A 89 -1.88 -2.91 11.18
CA ASP A 89 -1.16 -3.69 10.18
C ASP A 89 -0.01 -2.88 9.58
N THR A 90 0.94 -3.58 8.93
CA THR A 90 2.07 -2.96 8.25
C THR A 90 2.19 -3.47 6.82
N LEU A 91 2.28 -2.55 5.87
CA LEU A 91 2.61 -2.84 4.47
C LEU A 91 4.09 -2.55 4.26
N PHE A 92 4.90 -3.59 4.07
CA PHE A 92 6.32 -3.46 3.74
C PHE A 92 6.47 -3.27 2.24
N GLU A 93 6.83 -2.08 1.79
CA GLU A 93 7.02 -1.77 0.37
C GLU A 93 8.46 -2.07 -0.05
N VAL A 94 8.61 -2.84 -1.12
CA VAL A 94 9.90 -3.27 -1.69
C VAL A 94 9.99 -2.96 -3.18
N HIS A 95 11.22 -2.67 -3.67
CA HIS A 95 11.50 -2.24 -5.04
C HIS A 95 12.55 -3.13 -5.75
N ASP A 96 13.15 -4.06 -5.04
CA ASP A 96 14.07 -5.07 -5.57
C ASP A 96 14.09 -6.33 -4.68
N GLU A 97 14.78 -7.36 -5.15
CA GLU A 97 14.88 -8.64 -4.48
C GLU A 97 15.61 -8.55 -3.13
N ALA A 98 16.62 -7.69 -3.02
CA ALA A 98 17.38 -7.50 -1.77
C ALA A 98 16.51 -6.84 -0.68
N GLU A 99 15.66 -5.89 -1.07
CA GLU A 99 14.67 -5.30 -0.17
C GLU A 99 13.61 -6.32 0.26
N LEU A 100 13.18 -7.21 -0.66
CA LEU A 100 12.26 -8.29 -0.33
C LEU A 100 12.88 -9.24 0.72
N GLU A 101 14.13 -9.66 0.53
CA GLU A 101 14.82 -10.50 1.51
C GLU A 101 14.94 -9.81 2.87
N ARG A 102 15.23 -8.51 2.90
CA ARG A 102 15.25 -7.71 4.14
C ARG A 102 13.87 -7.68 4.79
N ALA A 103 12.82 -7.35 4.03
CA ALA A 103 11.45 -7.30 4.54
C ALA A 103 11.04 -8.61 5.20
N LEU A 104 11.30 -9.75 4.54
CA LEU A 104 10.92 -11.06 5.03
C LEU A 104 11.59 -11.44 6.36
N ARG A 105 12.77 -10.90 6.70
CA ARG A 105 13.41 -11.10 8.01
C ARG A 105 12.62 -10.49 9.16
N HIS A 106 11.79 -9.48 8.90
CA HIS A 106 10.93 -8.85 9.89
C HIS A 106 9.57 -9.56 10.08
N ASN A 107 9.33 -10.70 9.39
CA ASN A 107 8.07 -11.45 9.43
C ASN A 107 6.85 -10.56 9.15
N PRO A 108 6.79 -9.90 7.98
CA PRO A 108 5.68 -9.01 7.63
C PRO A 108 4.40 -9.81 7.37
N ASP A 109 3.25 -9.25 7.75
CA ASP A 109 1.94 -9.78 7.38
C ASP A 109 1.61 -9.47 5.90
N MET A 110 2.07 -8.29 5.42
CA MET A 110 1.87 -7.82 4.05
C MET A 110 3.16 -7.29 3.45
N VAL A 111 3.39 -7.61 2.17
CA VAL A 111 4.47 -7.01 1.35
C VAL A 111 3.88 -6.43 0.08
N GLY A 112 4.20 -5.17 -0.16
CA GLY A 112 3.90 -4.44 -1.39
C GLY A 112 5.09 -4.48 -2.35
N VAL A 113 4.89 -5.03 -3.52
CA VAL A 113 5.87 -5.03 -4.59
C VAL A 113 5.61 -3.83 -5.49
N ASN A 114 6.47 -2.80 -5.36
CA ASN A 114 6.31 -1.57 -6.11
C ASN A 114 7.03 -1.66 -7.46
N ASN A 115 6.25 -1.76 -8.54
CA ASN A 115 6.75 -1.83 -9.93
C ASN A 115 7.39 -0.53 -10.42
N ARG A 116 7.34 0.56 -9.63
CA ARG A 116 7.99 1.84 -9.97
C ARG A 116 9.36 1.92 -9.33
N ASN A 117 10.39 2.03 -10.14
CA ASN A 117 11.72 2.36 -9.66
C ASN A 117 11.75 3.81 -9.16
N LEU A 118 12.04 4.03 -7.87
CA LEU A 118 11.99 5.38 -7.26
C LEU A 118 13.13 6.29 -7.72
N SER A 119 14.20 5.77 -8.32
CA SER A 119 15.31 6.56 -8.83
C SER A 119 15.10 7.04 -10.27
N THR A 120 14.50 6.18 -11.11
CA THR A 120 14.27 6.47 -12.54
C THR A 120 12.82 6.79 -12.88
N PHE A 121 11.90 6.53 -11.96
CA PHE A 121 10.44 6.58 -12.13
C PHE A 121 9.90 5.66 -13.23
N GLN A 122 10.73 4.78 -13.78
CA GLN A 122 10.29 3.78 -14.73
C GLN A 122 9.43 2.72 -14.05
N ILE A 123 8.43 2.23 -14.80
CA ILE A 123 7.50 1.20 -14.36
C ILE A 123 7.83 -0.09 -15.13
N ASP A 124 7.96 -1.19 -14.37
CA ASP A 124 8.19 -2.52 -14.92
C ASP A 124 7.38 -3.56 -14.15
N LEU A 125 6.25 -3.98 -14.72
CA LEU A 125 5.39 -5.01 -14.12
C LEU A 125 6.07 -6.38 -14.03
N SER A 126 7.10 -6.63 -14.84
CA SER A 126 7.85 -7.89 -14.79
C SER A 126 8.57 -8.10 -13.45
N PHE A 127 8.83 -7.04 -12.72
CA PHE A 127 9.40 -7.15 -11.36
C PHE A 127 8.44 -7.90 -10.42
N ALA A 128 7.18 -7.49 -10.33
CA ALA A 128 6.18 -8.19 -9.52
C ALA A 128 5.98 -9.63 -10.01
N GLU A 129 5.94 -9.85 -11.33
CA GLU A 129 5.80 -11.20 -11.91
C GLU A 129 6.94 -12.14 -11.52
N ARG A 130 8.16 -11.61 -11.37
CA ARG A 130 9.32 -12.41 -10.94
C ARG A 130 9.31 -12.71 -9.45
N VAL A 131 8.97 -11.73 -8.59
CA VAL A 131 9.22 -11.88 -7.14
C VAL A 131 8.01 -12.41 -6.36
N ILE A 132 6.79 -12.07 -6.76
CA ILE A 132 5.57 -12.49 -6.05
C ILE A 132 5.44 -14.02 -5.94
N PRO A 133 5.72 -14.84 -6.98
CA PRO A 133 5.62 -16.30 -6.87
C PRO A 133 6.54 -16.92 -5.82
N HIS A 134 7.66 -16.28 -5.52
CA HIS A 134 8.68 -16.78 -4.58
C HIS A 134 8.44 -16.36 -3.12
N MET A 135 7.47 -15.47 -2.87
CA MET A 135 7.15 -15.04 -1.53
C MET A 135 6.42 -16.15 -0.74
N PRO A 136 6.64 -16.24 0.60
CA PRO A 136 5.94 -17.18 1.46
C PRO A 136 4.42 -17.10 1.32
N LYS A 137 3.74 -18.25 1.42
CA LYS A 137 2.26 -18.30 1.37
C LYS A 137 1.57 -17.59 2.53
N SER A 138 2.28 -17.41 3.64
CA SER A 138 1.78 -16.71 4.83
C SER A 138 1.74 -15.19 4.67
N VAL A 139 2.41 -14.64 3.65
CA VAL A 139 2.49 -13.20 3.40
C VAL A 139 1.40 -12.78 2.43
N LEU A 140 0.62 -11.76 2.79
CA LEU A 140 -0.32 -11.11 1.87
C LEU A 140 0.49 -10.27 0.87
N LYS A 141 0.29 -10.51 -0.42
CA LYS A 141 1.07 -9.96 -1.53
C LYS A 141 0.29 -8.86 -2.22
N VAL A 142 0.83 -7.66 -2.24
CA VAL A 142 0.21 -6.50 -2.87
C VAL A 142 1.07 -6.07 -4.06
N ALA A 143 0.49 -5.92 -5.24
CA ALA A 143 1.17 -5.33 -6.38
C ALA A 143 0.85 -3.83 -6.46
N GLU A 144 1.89 -3.01 -6.59
CA GLU A 144 1.78 -1.56 -6.58
C GLU A 144 2.38 -0.92 -7.82
N SER A 145 1.81 0.19 -8.24
CA SER A 145 2.23 1.01 -9.39
C SER A 145 2.12 0.32 -10.76
N GLY A 146 1.85 1.12 -11.78
CA GLY A 146 1.87 0.68 -13.17
C GLY A 146 0.66 -0.09 -13.65
N ILE A 147 -0.30 -0.40 -12.80
CA ILE A 147 -1.51 -1.14 -13.13
C ILE A 147 -2.53 -0.15 -13.71
N LYS A 148 -2.84 -0.30 -15.00
CA LYS A 148 -3.68 0.65 -15.76
C LYS A 148 -4.85 -0.01 -16.44
N THR A 149 -4.74 -1.30 -16.76
CA THR A 149 -5.74 -2.04 -17.54
C THR A 149 -6.13 -3.34 -16.85
N ALA A 150 -7.22 -3.96 -17.30
CA ALA A 150 -7.63 -5.28 -16.85
C ALA A 150 -6.55 -6.33 -17.10
N GLU A 151 -5.83 -6.21 -18.23
CA GLU A 151 -4.72 -7.11 -18.58
C GLU A 151 -3.57 -6.99 -17.56
N ASP A 152 -3.23 -5.76 -17.12
CA ASP A 152 -2.22 -5.57 -16.07
C ASP A 152 -2.66 -6.22 -14.76
N ALA A 153 -3.93 -6.06 -14.39
CA ALA A 153 -4.50 -6.68 -13.20
C ALA A 153 -4.48 -8.22 -13.28
N ALA A 154 -4.85 -8.78 -14.45
CA ALA A 154 -4.79 -10.22 -14.71
C ALA A 154 -3.36 -10.77 -14.59
N ARG A 155 -2.36 -10.04 -15.09
CA ARG A 155 -0.93 -10.39 -14.95
C ARG A 155 -0.52 -10.46 -13.48
N MET A 156 -0.88 -9.45 -12.68
CA MET A 156 -0.56 -9.43 -11.24
C MET A 156 -1.25 -10.57 -10.49
N ARG A 157 -2.51 -10.86 -10.83
CA ARG A 157 -3.25 -12.00 -10.26
C ARG A 157 -2.61 -13.32 -10.64
N ALA A 158 -2.21 -13.49 -11.91
CA ALA A 158 -1.53 -14.71 -12.39
C ALA A 158 -0.17 -14.92 -11.68
N ALA A 159 0.53 -13.84 -11.33
CA ALA A 159 1.73 -13.89 -10.52
C ALA A 159 1.46 -14.28 -9.05
N GLY A 160 0.21 -14.24 -8.60
CA GLY A 160 -0.18 -14.59 -7.23
C GLY A 160 -0.35 -13.39 -6.29
N ALA A 161 -0.55 -12.19 -6.82
CA ALA A 161 -0.94 -11.03 -6.00
C ALA A 161 -2.34 -11.26 -5.42
N HIS A 162 -2.50 -10.93 -4.14
CA HIS A 162 -3.77 -11.00 -3.42
C HIS A 162 -4.54 -9.67 -3.51
N ALA A 163 -3.83 -8.57 -3.68
CA ALA A 163 -4.40 -7.24 -3.78
C ALA A 163 -3.60 -6.34 -4.73
N LEU A 164 -4.25 -5.29 -5.22
CA LEU A 164 -3.65 -4.24 -6.05
C LEU A 164 -3.75 -2.91 -5.32
N LEU A 165 -2.66 -2.15 -5.26
CA LEU A 165 -2.66 -0.76 -4.80
C LEU A 165 -2.56 0.16 -6.02
N VAL A 166 -3.66 0.84 -6.35
CA VAL A 166 -3.80 1.64 -7.56
C VAL A 166 -4.21 3.07 -7.18
N GLY A 167 -3.40 4.05 -7.52
CA GLY A 167 -3.68 5.47 -7.28
C GLY A 167 -3.73 6.25 -8.59
N GLU A 168 -2.59 6.44 -9.25
CA GLU A 168 -2.43 7.33 -10.40
C GLU A 168 -3.43 7.03 -11.53
N SER A 169 -3.62 5.77 -11.89
CA SER A 169 -4.55 5.38 -12.96
C SER A 169 -5.99 5.77 -12.63
N LEU A 170 -6.44 5.50 -11.39
CA LEU A 170 -7.79 5.88 -10.95
C LEU A 170 -7.99 7.39 -10.87
N MET A 171 -6.96 8.13 -10.46
CA MET A 171 -7.02 9.60 -10.34
C MET A 171 -7.04 10.31 -11.69
N ARG A 172 -6.50 9.68 -12.74
CA ARG A 172 -6.50 10.23 -14.11
C ARG A 172 -7.78 9.92 -14.89
N GLU A 173 -8.57 8.93 -14.44
CA GLU A 173 -9.77 8.50 -15.13
C GLU A 173 -10.95 9.44 -14.90
N GLN A 174 -11.70 9.71 -15.96
CA GLN A 174 -12.98 10.44 -15.85
C GLN A 174 -14.04 9.60 -15.12
N ASN A 175 -13.98 8.28 -15.26
CA ASN A 175 -14.86 7.33 -14.57
C ASN A 175 -14.05 6.27 -13.82
N PRO A 176 -13.50 6.62 -12.64
CA PRO A 176 -12.68 5.68 -11.87
C PRO A 176 -13.45 4.43 -11.41
N ALA A 177 -14.78 4.51 -11.29
CA ALA A 177 -15.59 3.35 -10.93
C ALA A 177 -15.58 2.27 -12.03
N ALA A 178 -15.59 2.66 -13.30
CA ALA A 178 -15.53 1.72 -14.42
C ALA A 178 -14.16 1.02 -14.47
N LEU A 179 -13.07 1.78 -14.34
CA LEU A 179 -11.73 1.21 -14.27
C LEU A 179 -11.59 0.26 -13.06
N MET A 180 -12.04 0.68 -11.89
CA MET A 180 -11.96 -0.15 -10.68
C MET A 180 -12.66 -1.50 -10.87
N LYS A 181 -13.87 -1.51 -11.43
CA LYS A 181 -14.58 -2.76 -11.75
C LYS A 181 -13.80 -3.62 -12.74
N ALA A 182 -13.22 -3.02 -13.79
CA ALA A 182 -12.41 -3.75 -14.75
C ALA A 182 -11.18 -4.42 -14.09
N LEU A 183 -10.51 -3.72 -13.18
CA LEU A 183 -9.36 -4.26 -12.44
C LEU A 183 -9.75 -5.37 -11.45
N GLN A 184 -10.96 -5.29 -10.85
CA GLN A 184 -11.46 -6.31 -9.90
C GLN A 184 -11.89 -7.61 -10.56
N HIS A 185 -12.36 -7.55 -11.81
CA HIS A 185 -12.89 -8.70 -12.54
C HIS A 185 -11.88 -9.28 -13.57
N ALA A 186 -10.68 -8.78 -13.60
CA ALA A 186 -9.61 -9.20 -14.50
C ALA A 186 -9.05 -10.59 -14.16
#